data_9e142f187b9c7dcf9bf89763f3a056a6
#
_entry.id   9e142f187b9c7dcf9bf89763f3a056a6
#
_cell.length_a   1.000
_cell.length_b   1.000
_cell.length_c   1.000
_cell.angle_alpha   90.00
_cell.angle_beta   90.00
_cell.angle_gamma   90.00
#
_symmetry.space_group_name_H-M   'P 1'
#
loop_
_entity.id
_entity.type
_entity.pdbx_description
1 polymer ?
#
loop_
_entity_poly.entity_id
_entity_poly.type
_entity_poly.pdbx_seq_one_letter_code
_entity_poly.pdbx_strand_id
1 'polypeptide(L)'
;MFMAENKLKLDKGSAEGIVERFYKRQGIETIEGFKEMFVTKTNNLKEYDEVKILTIWDAEACFKNWLSSDVFKDAHKNVRHQSQDQASPIQDNEVLTYTIGYYYLNDQEGK
;
A
#
# COMPACT_ATOMS: atom_id res chain seq x y z
N MET A 1 -17.90 -1.14 2.70
CA MET A 1 -16.51 -0.69 2.55
C MET A 1 -15.65 -1.76 1.91
N PHE A 2 -14.60 -1.33 1.27
CA PHE A 2 -13.76 -2.17 0.45
C PHE A 2 -12.31 -2.00 0.89
N MET A 3 -11.54 -3.09 0.89
CA MET A 3 -10.12 -3.02 1.25
C MET A 3 -9.27 -3.70 0.19
N ALA A 4 -8.16 -3.06 -0.15
CA ALA A 4 -7.18 -3.65 -1.06
C ALA A 4 -5.88 -3.89 -0.31
N GLU A 5 -5.25 -5.02 -0.57
CA GLU A 5 -3.96 -5.37 0.02
C GLU A 5 -2.96 -5.63 -1.10
N ASN A 6 -1.83 -4.95 -1.03
CA ASN A 6 -0.72 -5.20 -1.93
C ASN A 6 0.42 -5.78 -1.09
N LYS A 7 0.71 -7.06 -1.29
CA LYS A 7 1.75 -7.74 -0.53
C LYS A 7 3.03 -7.80 -1.35
N LEU A 8 4.11 -7.30 -0.77
CA LEU A 8 5.41 -7.28 -1.41
C LEU A 8 6.34 -8.24 -0.68
N LYS A 9 6.90 -9.20 -1.41
CA LYS A 9 7.95 -10.05 -0.91
C LYS A 9 9.28 -9.41 -1.31
N LEU A 10 10.15 -9.18 -0.35
CA LEU A 10 11.33 -8.34 -0.52
C LEU A 10 12.60 -9.07 -0.11
N ASP A 11 13.72 -8.60 -0.63
CA ASP A 11 15.02 -9.02 -0.15
C ASP A 11 15.14 -8.70 1.34
N LYS A 12 15.79 -9.59 2.08
CA LYS A 12 15.97 -9.40 3.50
C LYS A 12 16.66 -8.07 3.79
N GLY A 13 16.10 -7.33 4.73
CA GLY A 13 16.67 -6.06 5.15
C GLY A 13 16.18 -4.85 4.38
N SER A 14 15.30 -5.02 3.38
CA SER A 14 14.87 -3.91 2.54
C SER A 14 13.52 -3.29 2.94
N ALA A 15 12.84 -3.86 3.94
CA ALA A 15 11.50 -3.39 4.32
C ALA A 15 11.50 -1.93 4.75
N GLU A 16 12.48 -1.51 5.54
CA GLU A 16 12.53 -0.12 6.01
C GLU A 16 12.60 0.86 4.87
N GLY A 17 13.41 0.57 3.86
CA GLY A 17 13.54 1.45 2.71
C GLY A 17 12.23 1.59 1.94
N ILE A 18 11.50 0.49 1.84
CA ILE A 18 10.20 0.51 1.17
C ILE A 18 9.20 1.35 1.96
N VAL A 19 9.15 1.15 3.29
CA VAL A 19 8.23 1.91 4.15
C VAL A 19 8.53 3.41 4.07
N GLU A 20 9.81 3.77 4.06
CA GLU A 20 10.22 5.17 4.00
C GLU A 20 9.72 5.89 2.75
N ARG A 21 9.53 5.17 1.65
CA ARG A 21 9.01 5.77 0.42
C ARG A 21 7.62 6.34 0.63
N PHE A 22 6.86 5.79 1.58
CA PHE A 22 5.49 6.25 1.84
C PHE A 22 5.42 7.50 2.71
N TYR A 23 6.50 7.83 3.41
CA TYR A 23 6.52 9.04 4.23
C TYR A 23 6.35 10.31 3.39
N LYS A 24 6.80 10.28 2.15
CA LYS A 24 6.73 11.44 1.26
C LYS A 24 5.64 11.31 0.22
N ARG A 25 4.90 10.22 0.28
CA ARG A 25 3.87 9.96 -0.72
C ARG A 25 2.66 10.85 -0.48
N GLN A 26 2.21 11.51 -1.53
CA GLN A 26 1.06 12.40 -1.47
C GLN A 26 0.16 12.15 -2.66
N GLY A 27 -1.11 12.45 -2.50
CA GLY A 27 -2.06 12.43 -3.59
C GLY A 27 -3.18 11.43 -3.45
N ILE A 28 -2.95 10.28 -2.82
CA ILE A 28 -4.01 9.29 -2.67
C ILE A 28 -5.19 9.86 -1.87
N GLU A 29 -4.90 10.77 -0.95
CA GLU A 29 -5.93 11.41 -0.12
C GLU A 29 -6.87 12.29 -0.94
N THR A 30 -6.50 12.64 -2.17
CA THR A 30 -7.36 13.43 -3.04
C THR A 30 -8.36 12.59 -3.80
N ILE A 31 -8.24 11.28 -3.74
CA ILE A 31 -9.15 10.39 -4.47
C ILE A 31 -10.41 10.19 -3.66
N GLU A 32 -11.56 10.46 -4.30
CA GLU A 32 -12.84 10.33 -3.64
C GLU A 32 -13.05 8.91 -3.12
N GLY A 33 -13.49 8.82 -1.87
CA GLY A 33 -13.79 7.54 -1.25
C GLY A 33 -12.61 6.88 -0.55
N PHE A 34 -11.43 7.48 -0.62
CA PHE A 34 -10.29 6.97 0.15
C PHE A 34 -10.49 7.25 1.63
N LYS A 35 -10.24 6.24 2.46
CA LYS A 35 -10.44 6.38 3.91
C LYS A 35 -9.16 6.24 4.71
N GLU A 36 -8.43 5.14 4.53
CA GLU A 36 -7.26 4.87 5.36
C GLU A 36 -6.22 4.08 4.59
N MET A 37 -4.98 4.20 5.01
CA MET A 37 -3.88 3.41 4.47
C MET A 37 -2.98 2.96 5.59
N PHE A 38 -2.59 1.69 5.55
CA PHE A 38 -1.59 1.14 6.44
C PHE A 38 -0.44 0.56 5.61
N VAL A 39 0.78 0.75 6.09
CA VAL A 39 1.94 0.11 5.52
C VAL A 39 2.58 -0.70 6.65
N THR A 40 2.58 -2.01 6.51
CA THR A 40 3.00 -2.90 7.59
C THR A 40 4.23 -3.69 7.20
N LYS A 41 5.01 -4.03 8.20
CA LYS A 41 6.15 -4.95 8.06
C LYS A 41 5.81 -6.21 8.84
N THR A 42 5.90 -7.36 8.18
CA THR A 42 5.59 -8.62 8.84
C THR A 42 6.74 -9.00 9.78
N ASN A 43 6.39 -9.35 11.01
CA ASN A 43 7.37 -9.68 12.04
C ASN A 43 7.83 -11.13 11.92
N ASN A 44 9.08 -11.38 12.36
CA ASN A 44 9.61 -12.72 12.57
C ASN A 44 9.85 -13.53 11.30
N LEU A 45 10.06 -12.87 10.18
CA LEU A 45 10.50 -13.55 8.97
C LEU A 45 12.02 -13.66 8.97
N LYS A 46 12.54 -14.80 8.54
CA LYS A 46 13.97 -15.07 8.63
C LYS A 46 14.70 -14.94 7.30
N GLU A 47 14.06 -15.29 6.20
CA GLU A 47 14.73 -15.39 4.93
C GLU A 47 14.44 -14.24 3.97
N TYR A 48 13.37 -13.51 4.20
CA TYR A 48 12.97 -12.38 3.37
C TYR A 48 12.19 -11.39 4.21
N ASP A 49 11.96 -10.21 3.63
CA ASP A 49 11.10 -9.22 4.27
C ASP A 49 9.76 -9.20 3.55
N GLU A 50 8.73 -8.75 4.25
CA GLU A 50 7.40 -8.62 3.68
C GLU A 50 6.79 -7.30 4.13
N VAL A 51 6.27 -6.55 3.16
CA VAL A 51 5.55 -5.31 3.42
C VAL A 51 4.17 -5.44 2.79
N LYS A 52 3.15 -5.03 3.53
CA LYS A 52 1.79 -4.98 3.01
C LYS A 52 1.31 -3.55 3.00
N ILE A 53 0.74 -3.14 1.89
CA ILE A 53 0.10 -1.83 1.77
C ILE A 53 -1.39 -2.10 1.72
N LEU A 54 -2.10 -1.64 2.75
CA LEU A 54 -3.53 -1.86 2.88
C LEU A 54 -4.25 -0.54 2.76
N THR A 55 -5.24 -0.47 1.87
CA THR A 55 -6.01 0.75 1.68
C THR A 55 -7.49 0.43 1.86
N ILE A 56 -8.21 1.35 2.52
CA ILE A 56 -9.65 1.20 2.78
C ILE A 56 -10.40 2.28 2.02
N TRP A 57 -11.45 1.88 1.35
CA TRP A 57 -12.24 2.70 0.44
C TRP A 57 -13.72 2.58 0.72
N ASP A 58 -14.50 3.59 0.35
CA ASP A 58 -15.95 3.51 0.47
C ASP A 58 -16.52 2.39 -0.37
N ALA A 59 -15.96 2.18 -1.56
CA ALA A 59 -16.46 1.17 -2.49
C ALA A 59 -15.34 0.75 -3.44
N GLU A 60 -15.51 -0.39 -4.08
CA GLU A 60 -14.56 -0.89 -5.05
C GLU A 60 -14.32 0.10 -6.20
N ALA A 61 -15.37 0.79 -6.63
CA ALA A 61 -15.25 1.75 -7.71
C ALA A 61 -14.24 2.86 -7.38
N CYS A 62 -14.17 3.26 -6.11
CA CYS A 62 -13.23 4.29 -5.68
C CYS A 62 -11.78 3.81 -5.82
N PHE A 63 -11.55 2.56 -5.45
CA PHE A 63 -10.22 1.95 -5.61
C PHE A 63 -9.83 1.87 -7.09
N LYS A 64 -10.76 1.48 -7.95
CA LYS A 64 -10.51 1.40 -9.38
C LYS A 64 -10.23 2.78 -9.97
N ASN A 65 -10.94 3.80 -9.49
CA ASN A 65 -10.68 5.17 -9.93
C ASN A 65 -9.27 5.61 -9.58
N TRP A 66 -8.78 5.23 -8.40
CA TRP A 66 -7.42 5.53 -8.01
C TRP A 66 -6.41 4.86 -8.94
N LEU A 67 -6.63 3.57 -9.25
CA LEU A 67 -5.71 2.83 -10.12
C LEU A 67 -5.58 3.47 -11.50
N SER A 68 -6.63 4.10 -11.99
CA SER A 68 -6.61 4.76 -13.30
C SER A 68 -6.28 6.24 -13.23
N SER A 69 -6.02 6.78 -12.03
CA SER A 69 -5.77 8.20 -11.85
C SER A 69 -4.34 8.58 -12.22
N ASP A 70 -4.15 9.85 -12.54
CA ASP A 70 -2.81 10.39 -12.80
C ASP A 70 -1.95 10.33 -11.53
N VAL A 71 -2.58 10.48 -10.37
CA VAL A 71 -1.88 10.39 -9.08
C VAL A 71 -1.20 9.04 -8.93
N PHE A 72 -1.93 7.95 -9.25
CA PHE A 72 -1.38 6.61 -9.18
C PHE A 72 -0.25 6.42 -10.18
N LYS A 73 -0.47 6.87 -11.41
CA LYS A 73 0.54 6.74 -12.46
C LYS A 73 1.80 7.49 -12.12
N ASP A 74 1.66 8.70 -11.59
CA ASP A 74 2.82 9.51 -11.20
C ASP A 74 3.57 8.86 -10.05
N ALA A 75 2.85 8.33 -9.07
CA ALA A 75 3.48 7.71 -7.92
C ALA A 75 4.31 6.48 -8.32
N HIS A 76 3.92 5.78 -9.38
CA HIS A 76 4.60 4.56 -9.80
C HIS A 76 5.61 4.76 -10.93
N LYS A 77 5.63 5.94 -11.52
CA LYS A 77 6.53 6.24 -12.63
C LYS A 77 7.99 6.14 -12.22
N ASN A 78 8.33 6.74 -11.10
CA ASN A 78 9.72 6.75 -10.63
C ASN A 78 10.20 5.36 -10.20
N VAL A 79 9.29 4.55 -9.70
CA VAL A 79 9.63 3.18 -9.30
C VAL A 79 10.07 2.37 -10.51
N ARG A 80 9.39 2.52 -11.65
CA ARG A 80 9.75 1.82 -12.87
C ARG A 80 11.12 2.21 -13.37
N HIS A 81 11.43 3.51 -13.32
CA HIS A 81 12.74 4.00 -13.77
C HIS A 81 13.86 3.43 -12.92
N GLN A 82 13.65 3.40 -11.62
CA GLN A 82 14.67 2.88 -10.72
C GLN A 82 14.92 1.41 -10.95
N SER A 83 13.90 0.64 -11.27
CA SER A 83 14.05 -0.79 -11.46
C SER A 83 14.72 -1.15 -12.79
N GLN A 84 14.84 -0.20 -13.72
CA GLN A 84 15.56 -0.43 -14.96
C GLN A 84 17.06 -0.34 -14.76
N ASP A 85 17.52 0.50 -13.85
CA ASP A 85 18.94 0.77 -13.67
C ASP A 85 19.55 -0.04 -12.54
N GLN A 86 18.76 -0.53 -11.61
CA GLN A 86 19.25 -1.25 -10.46
C GLN A 86 18.30 -2.41 -10.16
N ALA A 87 18.86 -3.47 -9.60
CA ALA A 87 18.04 -4.59 -9.16
C ALA A 87 17.04 -4.11 -8.10
N SER A 88 15.77 -4.39 -8.35
CA SER A 88 14.73 -4.05 -7.39
C SER A 88 14.79 -5.01 -6.20
N PRO A 89 14.58 -4.52 -4.97
CA PRO A 89 14.48 -5.41 -3.82
C PRO A 89 13.19 -6.23 -3.81
N ILE A 90 12.25 -5.92 -4.68
CA ILE A 90 10.96 -6.59 -4.73
C ILE A 90 11.08 -7.89 -5.49
N GLN A 91 10.85 -9.02 -4.80
CA GLN A 91 10.91 -10.35 -5.39
C GLN A 91 9.57 -10.77 -5.98
N ASP A 92 8.47 -10.35 -5.34
CA ASP A 92 7.14 -10.75 -5.76
C ASP A 92 6.13 -9.72 -5.26
N ASN A 93 5.00 -9.68 -5.95
CA ASN A 93 3.93 -8.73 -5.64
C ASN A 93 2.60 -9.43 -5.86
N GLU A 94 1.74 -9.38 -4.85
CA GLU A 94 0.42 -10.00 -4.92
C GLU A 94 -0.63 -9.03 -4.42
N VAL A 95 -1.72 -8.89 -5.17
CA VAL A 95 -2.81 -8.00 -4.79
C VAL A 95 -4.06 -8.83 -4.48
N LEU A 96 -4.63 -8.59 -3.30
CA LEU A 96 -5.89 -9.20 -2.89
C LEU A 96 -6.85 -8.09 -2.50
N THR A 97 -8.12 -8.35 -2.70
CA THR A 97 -9.16 -7.39 -2.31
C THR A 97 -10.17 -8.07 -1.40
N TYR A 98 -10.83 -7.24 -0.58
CA TYR A 98 -11.75 -7.74 0.44
C TYR A 98 -12.96 -6.84 0.52
N THR A 99 -14.11 -7.44 0.76
CA THR A 99 -15.29 -6.69 1.16
C THR A 99 -15.31 -6.68 2.68
N ILE A 100 -15.34 -5.48 3.27
CA ILE A 100 -15.35 -5.36 4.72
C ILE A 100 -16.78 -5.62 5.21
N GLY A 101 -16.94 -6.75 5.93
CA GLY A 101 -18.24 -7.11 6.45
C GLY A 101 -18.60 -6.40 7.75
N TYR A 102 -17.59 -6.00 8.51
CA TYR A 102 -17.80 -5.31 9.77
C TYR A 102 -16.59 -4.42 10.06
N TYR A 103 -16.86 -3.19 10.44
CA TYR A 103 -15.80 -2.24 10.77
C TYR A 103 -16.19 -1.53 12.05
N TYR A 104 -15.35 -1.62 13.05
CA TYR A 104 -15.57 -0.95 14.32
C TYR A 104 -14.39 -0.03 14.60
N LEU A 105 -14.68 1.24 14.78
CA LEU A 105 -13.68 2.23 15.15
C LEU A 105 -13.90 2.63 16.59
N ASN A 106 -12.90 2.38 17.44
CA ASN A 106 -12.99 2.80 18.83
C ASN A 106 -12.55 4.25 18.94
N ASP A 107 -13.53 5.15 18.96
CA ASP A 107 -13.25 6.58 19.09
C ASP A 107 -13.38 7.09 20.51
N GLN A 108 -13.44 6.18 21.48
CA GLN A 108 -13.46 6.54 22.91
C GLN A 108 -12.13 7.10 23.34
N GLU A 109 -11.06 6.73 22.68
CA GLU A 109 -9.75 7.26 22.97
C GLU A 109 -9.73 8.76 22.71
N GLY A 110 -9.09 9.50 23.55
CA GLY A 110 -9.01 10.93 23.37
C GLY A 110 -10.12 11.69 24.05
N LYS A 111 -10.97 11.01 24.74
CA LYS A 111 -12.00 11.67 25.55
C LYS A 111 -11.52 11.90 26.96
#